data_4ac1c4b7a370fa35f8208209344ec93a
#
_entry.id   4ac1c4b7a370fa35f8208209344ec93a
#
_cell.length_a   1.000
_cell.length_b   1.000
_cell.length_c   1.000
_cell.angle_alpha   90.00
_cell.angle_beta   90.00
_cell.angle_gamma   90.00
#
_symmetry.space_group_name_H-M   'P 1'
#
loop_
_entity.id
_entity.type
_entity.pdbx_description
1 polymer ?
#
loop_
_entity_poly.entity_id
_entity_poly.type
_entity_poly.pdbx_seq_one_letter_code
_entity_poly.pdbx_strand_id
1 'polypeptide(L)'
;AVHAGWRGLVAGVLPRALDVLRGDTVLRGDTAIQGDGVVAALGPCIGEGAFEVGPEVAEAFGRAGLGEALRSRAGARAHIDLRAAAATQLRAGGVHVLDSTDRCTYRDADEFFSFRRDVTHGGRARTGRLGAWIGIAPR
;
A
#
# COMPACT_ATOMS: atom_id res chain seq x y z
N ALA A 1 -5.29 -2.93 -10.53
CA ALA A 1 -5.01 -2.98 -9.09
C ALA A 1 -3.53 -3.34 -8.85
N VAL A 2 -2.92 -2.81 -7.79
CA VAL A 2 -1.50 -3.01 -7.45
C VAL A 2 -1.40 -3.50 -6.00
N HIS A 3 -0.68 -4.61 -5.78
CA HIS A 3 -0.33 -5.02 -4.43
C HIS A 3 0.90 -4.23 -3.95
N ALA A 4 0.72 -3.42 -2.91
CA ALA A 4 1.75 -2.56 -2.33
C ALA A 4 2.09 -2.97 -0.88
N GLY A 5 2.67 -4.16 -0.71
CA GLY A 5 3.27 -4.56 0.56
C GLY A 5 4.57 -3.79 0.83
N TRP A 6 5.15 -3.91 2.02
CA TRP A 6 6.32 -3.12 2.43
C TRP A 6 7.51 -3.22 1.45
N ARG A 7 7.79 -4.43 0.92
CA ARG A 7 8.87 -4.62 -0.07
C ARG A 7 8.58 -3.90 -1.37
N GLY A 8 7.32 -3.94 -1.83
CA GLY A 8 6.89 -3.23 -3.02
C GLY A 8 6.99 -1.71 -2.85
N LEU A 9 6.57 -1.18 -1.71
CA LEU A 9 6.67 0.25 -1.41
C LEU A 9 8.12 0.72 -1.40
N VAL A 10 9.01 0.01 -0.70
CA VAL A 10 10.44 0.34 -0.67
C VAL A 10 11.07 0.24 -2.07
N ALA A 11 10.63 -0.70 -2.89
CA ALA A 11 11.07 -0.85 -4.27
C ALA A 11 10.40 0.12 -5.27
N GLY A 12 9.52 1.01 -4.82
CA GLY A 12 8.87 1.99 -5.67
C GLY A 12 7.80 1.42 -6.59
N VAL A 13 7.04 0.42 -6.15
CA VAL A 13 6.01 -0.23 -6.98
C VAL A 13 4.93 0.74 -7.46
N LEU A 14 4.56 1.73 -6.64
CA LEU A 14 3.51 2.70 -7.01
C LEU A 14 4.00 3.71 -8.06
N PRO A 15 5.15 4.38 -7.92
CA PRO A 15 5.72 5.17 -9.01
C PRO A 15 5.82 4.39 -10.31
N ARG A 16 6.32 3.15 -10.26
CA ARG A 16 6.43 2.31 -11.46
C ARG A 16 5.08 1.99 -12.09
N ALA A 17 4.07 1.72 -11.28
CA ALA A 17 2.70 1.50 -11.79
C ALA A 17 2.14 2.76 -12.46
N LEU A 18 2.41 3.96 -11.92
CA LEU A 18 2.03 5.22 -12.53
C LEU A 18 2.72 5.45 -13.87
N ASP A 19 4.02 5.11 -13.98
CA ASP A 19 4.76 5.20 -15.24
C ASP A 19 4.12 4.31 -16.31
N VAL A 20 3.75 3.08 -15.96
CA VAL A 20 3.06 2.16 -16.86
C VAL A 20 1.70 2.72 -17.28
N LEU A 21 0.88 3.17 -16.33
CA LEU A 21 -0.44 3.75 -16.63
C LEU A 21 -0.35 4.97 -17.55
N ARG A 22 0.65 5.81 -17.37
CA ARG A 22 0.89 7.01 -18.19
C ARG A 22 1.53 6.69 -19.53
N GLY A 23 2.28 5.59 -19.62
CA GLY A 23 2.94 5.12 -20.84
C GLY A 23 2.06 4.24 -21.72
N ASP A 24 0.97 3.67 -21.20
CA ASP A 24 0.13 2.74 -21.93
C ASP A 24 -0.78 3.47 -22.92
N THR A 25 -0.48 3.32 -24.23
CA THR A 25 -1.24 3.90 -25.32
C THR A 25 -2.65 3.30 -25.47
N VAL A 26 -2.87 2.07 -24.99
CA VAL A 26 -4.19 1.42 -25.00
C VAL A 26 -5.13 2.07 -24.00
N LEU A 27 -4.61 2.46 -22.84
CA LEU A 27 -5.37 3.19 -21.83
C LEU A 27 -5.54 4.67 -22.21
N ARG A 28 -4.74 5.16 -23.15
CA ARG A 28 -4.81 6.54 -23.61
C ARG A 28 -5.92 6.80 -24.60
N GLY A 29 -6.45 5.85 -25.36
CA GLY A 29 -7.55 6.05 -26.32
C GLY A 29 -7.61 7.50 -26.85
N ASP A 30 -8.66 7.87 -27.53
CA ASP A 30 -8.89 9.30 -27.90
C ASP A 30 -9.19 10.21 -26.70
N THR A 31 -9.35 9.63 -25.50
CA THR A 31 -9.44 10.33 -24.21
C THR A 31 -8.13 10.10 -23.47
N ALA A 32 -7.10 10.85 -23.84
CA ALA A 32 -5.86 10.89 -23.08
C ALA A 32 -6.17 11.11 -21.59
N ILE A 33 -5.73 10.20 -20.72
CA ILE A 33 -5.56 10.52 -19.31
C ILE A 33 -4.44 11.57 -19.27
N GLN A 34 -4.83 12.82 -19.49
CA GLN A 34 -3.88 13.92 -19.41
C GLN A 34 -3.55 14.15 -17.95
N GLY A 35 -2.28 13.96 -17.63
CA GLY A 35 -1.57 14.43 -16.44
C GLY A 35 -2.27 14.17 -15.08
N ASP A 36 -3.27 14.93 -14.75
CA ASP A 36 -3.87 15.02 -13.41
C ASP A 36 -5.09 14.12 -13.19
N GLY A 37 -5.46 13.26 -14.15
CA GLY A 37 -6.66 12.44 -14.10
C GLY A 37 -6.52 11.09 -13.39
N VAL A 38 -5.35 10.73 -12.90
CA VAL A 38 -5.17 9.45 -12.17
C VAL A 38 -5.63 9.61 -10.73
N VAL A 39 -6.56 8.76 -10.34
CA VAL A 39 -7.08 8.69 -8.97
C VAL A 39 -6.73 7.34 -8.36
N ALA A 40 -6.61 7.28 -7.05
CA ALA A 40 -6.30 6.05 -6.35
C ALA A 40 -7.21 5.82 -5.15
N ALA A 41 -7.54 4.55 -4.90
CA ALA A 41 -8.15 4.10 -3.67
C ALA A 41 -7.20 3.14 -2.94
N LEU A 42 -7.04 3.35 -1.63
CA LEU A 42 -6.24 2.48 -0.77
C LEU A 42 -7.16 1.51 -0.03
N GLY A 43 -7.06 0.25 -0.40
CA GLY A 43 -7.82 -0.83 0.23
C GLY A 43 -7.30 -1.20 1.63
N PRO A 44 -7.93 -2.20 2.28
CA PRO A 44 -7.53 -2.68 3.59
C PRO A 44 -6.08 -3.16 3.60
N CYS A 45 -5.35 -2.78 4.63
CA CYS A 45 -3.99 -3.24 4.89
C CYS A 45 -3.79 -3.50 6.39
N ILE A 46 -2.64 -4.06 6.76
CA ILE A 46 -2.29 -4.13 8.18
C ILE A 46 -2.10 -2.70 8.72
N GLY A 47 -2.79 -2.35 9.79
CA GLY A 47 -2.69 -1.03 10.42
C GLY A 47 -1.36 -0.83 11.15
N GLU A 48 -0.94 0.42 11.34
CA GLU A 48 0.33 0.78 11.97
C GLU A 48 0.52 0.15 13.34
N GLY A 49 -0.53 0.12 14.17
CA GLY A 49 -0.46 -0.47 15.52
C GLY A 49 -0.21 -1.97 15.56
N ALA A 50 -0.40 -2.68 14.43
CA ALA A 50 -0.16 -4.12 14.31
C ALA A 50 1.06 -4.46 13.44
N PHE A 51 1.63 -3.47 12.73
CA PHE A 51 2.75 -3.71 11.84
C PHE A 51 4.09 -3.30 12.48
N GLU A 52 4.44 -4.02 13.54
CA GLU A 52 5.75 -3.97 14.15
C GLU A 52 6.80 -4.58 13.21
N VAL A 53 7.97 -3.94 13.09
CA VAL A 53 9.04 -4.34 12.17
C VAL A 53 10.41 -4.32 12.85
N GLY A 54 11.35 -5.08 12.27
CA GLY A 54 12.73 -5.04 12.67
C GLY A 54 13.47 -3.80 12.14
N PRO A 55 14.68 -3.53 12.65
CA PRO A 55 15.48 -2.37 12.26
C PRO A 55 15.80 -2.36 10.77
N GLU A 56 16.03 -3.51 10.16
CA GLU A 56 16.32 -3.65 8.73
C GLU A 56 15.19 -3.12 7.83
N VAL A 57 13.93 -3.29 8.25
CA VAL A 57 12.77 -2.77 7.52
C VAL A 57 12.64 -1.26 7.74
N ALA A 58 12.83 -0.80 8.98
CA ALA A 58 12.82 0.62 9.32
C ALA A 58 13.87 1.40 8.52
N GLU A 59 15.11 0.89 8.45
CA GLU A 59 16.18 1.46 7.64
C GLU A 59 15.85 1.48 6.14
N ALA A 60 15.24 0.40 5.62
CA ALA A 60 14.82 0.32 4.23
C ALA A 60 13.80 1.43 3.89
N PHE A 61 12.85 1.70 4.79
CA PHE A 61 11.90 2.81 4.64
C PHE A 61 12.59 4.17 4.67
N GLY A 62 13.57 4.35 5.58
CA GLY A 62 14.38 5.58 5.63
C GLY A 62 15.11 5.83 4.31
N ARG A 63 15.82 4.81 3.80
CA ARG A 63 16.55 4.90 2.51
C ARG A 63 15.63 5.14 1.31
N ALA A 64 14.41 4.66 1.35
CA ALA A 64 13.42 4.87 0.30
C ALA A 64 12.71 6.23 0.37
N GLY A 65 13.07 7.13 1.30
CA GLY A 65 12.42 8.41 1.48
C GLY A 65 11.02 8.31 2.10
N LEU A 66 10.70 7.19 2.74
CA LEU A 66 9.41 6.90 3.37
C LEU A 66 9.48 6.98 4.90
N GLY A 67 10.46 7.69 5.44
CA GLY A 67 10.70 7.80 6.88
C GLY A 67 9.51 8.36 7.66
N GLU A 68 8.69 9.22 7.04
CA GLU A 68 7.48 9.75 7.67
C GLU A 68 6.41 8.68 7.98
N ALA A 69 6.49 7.50 7.34
CA ALA A 69 5.62 6.38 7.67
C ALA A 69 6.07 5.60 8.91
N LEU A 70 7.27 5.86 9.42
CA LEU A 70 7.79 5.23 10.63
C LEU A 70 7.11 5.81 11.86
N ARG A 71 6.69 4.92 12.75
CA ARG A 71 6.15 5.23 14.07
C ARG A 71 7.05 4.57 15.10
N SER A 72 7.84 5.36 15.78
CA SER A 72 8.72 4.88 16.86
C SER A 72 8.29 5.51 18.19
N ARG A 73 8.25 4.69 19.23
CA ARG A 73 8.17 5.15 20.61
C ARG A 73 9.47 4.78 21.31
N ALA A 74 9.93 5.62 22.21
CA ALA A 74 11.16 5.36 22.95
C ALA A 74 11.12 3.98 23.61
N GLY A 75 12.15 3.16 23.35
CA GLY A 75 12.28 1.82 23.90
C GLY A 75 11.42 0.72 23.26
N ALA A 76 10.62 1.05 22.22
CA ALA A 76 9.80 0.08 21.51
C ALA A 76 10.34 -0.15 20.09
N ARG A 77 9.95 -1.31 19.51
CA ARG A 77 10.22 -1.58 18.10
C ARG A 77 9.47 -0.61 17.20
N ALA A 78 10.03 -0.36 16.03
CA ALA A 78 9.40 0.50 15.04
C ALA A 78 8.11 -0.15 14.49
N HIS A 79 7.13 0.68 14.22
CA HIS A 79 5.93 0.32 13.48
C HIS A 79 5.89 1.11 12.19
N ILE A 80 5.21 0.60 11.17
CA ILE A 80 5.07 1.26 9.89
C ILE A 80 3.61 1.47 9.55
N ASP A 81 3.29 2.68 9.12
CA ASP A 81 2.04 3.01 8.47
C ASP A 81 2.17 2.82 6.95
N LEU A 82 1.80 1.62 6.46
CA LEU A 82 1.86 1.32 5.03
C LEU A 82 0.94 2.21 4.20
N ARG A 83 -0.16 2.66 4.79
CA ARG A 83 -1.12 3.54 4.14
C ARG A 83 -0.53 4.93 3.94
N ALA A 84 0.12 5.46 4.96
CA ALA A 84 0.86 6.72 4.86
C ALA A 84 1.98 6.64 3.82
N ALA A 85 2.77 5.56 3.82
CA ALA A 85 3.83 5.36 2.83
C ALA A 85 3.28 5.32 1.39
N ALA A 86 2.19 4.58 1.16
CA ALA A 86 1.53 4.52 -0.15
C ALA A 86 1.00 5.90 -0.58
N ALA A 87 0.35 6.63 0.34
CA ALA A 87 -0.17 7.95 0.07
C ALA A 87 0.96 8.95 -0.26
N THR A 88 2.10 8.87 0.41
CA THR A 88 3.28 9.69 0.10
C THR A 88 3.78 9.45 -1.33
N GLN A 89 3.94 8.21 -1.74
CA GLN A 89 4.37 7.88 -3.11
C GLN A 89 3.34 8.32 -4.16
N LEU A 90 2.06 8.12 -3.92
CA LEU A 90 0.99 8.53 -4.83
C LEU A 90 0.94 10.05 -4.98
N ARG A 91 1.01 10.80 -3.89
CA ARG A 91 1.05 12.28 -3.91
C ARG A 91 2.27 12.80 -4.64
N ALA A 92 3.45 12.23 -4.38
CA ALA A 92 4.67 12.59 -5.11
C ALA A 92 4.55 12.33 -6.61
N GLY A 93 3.75 11.32 -7.00
CA GLY A 93 3.40 11.03 -8.37
C GLY A 93 2.24 11.88 -8.93
N GLY A 94 1.74 12.89 -8.23
CA GLY A 94 0.64 13.75 -8.69
C GLY A 94 -0.72 13.04 -8.72
N VAL A 95 -0.94 12.03 -7.87
CA VAL A 95 -2.19 11.29 -7.80
C VAL A 95 -3.00 11.72 -6.60
N HIS A 96 -4.28 11.99 -6.81
CA HIS A 96 -5.23 12.21 -5.73
C HIS A 96 -5.70 10.88 -5.15
N VAL A 97 -5.58 10.71 -3.83
CA VAL A 97 -6.20 9.60 -3.11
C VAL A 97 -7.66 9.94 -2.90
N LEU A 98 -8.55 9.23 -3.59
CA LEU A 98 -10.00 9.45 -3.49
C LEU A 98 -10.59 8.81 -2.26
N ASP A 99 -10.10 7.61 -1.94
CA ASP A 99 -10.64 6.82 -0.85
C ASP A 99 -9.52 6.08 -0.13
N SER A 100 -9.65 5.94 1.18
CA SER A 100 -8.72 5.21 2.01
C SER A 100 -9.49 4.64 3.19
N THR A 101 -9.71 3.34 3.19
CA THR A 101 -10.33 2.68 4.33
C THR A 101 -9.36 2.61 5.50
N ASP A 102 -9.86 2.76 6.73
CA ASP A 102 -9.12 2.57 7.98
C ASP A 102 -9.11 1.10 8.45
N ARG A 103 -9.76 0.19 7.68
CA ARG A 103 -9.84 -1.22 7.99
C ARG A 103 -8.45 -1.86 8.09
N CYS A 104 -8.29 -2.68 9.14
CA CYS A 104 -7.03 -3.33 9.43
C CYS A 104 -7.14 -4.84 9.26
N THR A 105 -6.43 -5.40 8.29
CA THR A 105 -6.46 -6.85 8.02
C THR A 105 -6.04 -7.70 9.22
N TYR A 106 -5.25 -7.15 10.16
CA TYR A 106 -4.86 -7.84 11.37
C TYR A 106 -5.96 -7.83 12.43
N ARG A 107 -6.61 -6.69 12.67
CA ARG A 107 -7.63 -6.53 13.71
C ARG A 107 -8.98 -7.09 13.29
N ASP A 108 -9.37 -6.86 12.05
CA ASP A 108 -10.70 -7.16 11.54
C ASP A 108 -10.72 -8.60 11.00
N ALA A 109 -10.57 -9.56 11.92
CA ALA A 109 -10.35 -10.98 11.63
C ALA A 109 -11.54 -11.68 10.96
N ASP A 110 -12.75 -11.18 11.19
CA ASP A 110 -13.99 -11.73 10.64
C ASP A 110 -14.16 -11.37 9.15
N GLU A 111 -13.44 -10.33 8.70
CA GLU A 111 -13.56 -9.83 7.32
C GLU A 111 -12.31 -10.10 6.48
N PHE A 112 -11.13 -10.13 7.10
CA PHE A 112 -9.87 -10.17 6.34
C PHE A 112 -8.93 -11.28 6.80
N PHE A 113 -8.26 -11.87 5.84
CA PHE A 113 -7.08 -12.69 6.09
C PHE A 113 -5.87 -11.79 6.39
N SER A 114 -4.98 -12.27 7.27
CA SER A 114 -3.75 -11.56 7.61
C SER A 114 -2.59 -12.52 7.79
N PHE A 115 -1.57 -12.40 6.94
CA PHE A 115 -0.36 -13.20 7.06
C PHE A 115 0.31 -13.02 8.45
N ARG A 116 0.40 -11.78 8.93
CA ARG A 116 0.98 -11.48 10.24
C ARG A 116 0.21 -12.16 11.37
N ARG A 117 -1.10 -12.09 11.36
CA ARG A 117 -1.94 -12.71 12.39
C ARG A 117 -1.91 -14.23 12.28
N ASP A 118 -2.14 -14.73 11.07
CA ASP A 118 -2.40 -16.16 10.88
C ASP A 118 -1.13 -17.00 10.89
N VAL A 119 -0.08 -16.53 10.24
CA VAL A 119 1.18 -17.26 10.05
C VAL A 119 2.21 -16.84 11.09
N THR A 120 2.53 -15.54 11.18
CA THR A 120 3.62 -15.08 12.04
C THR A 120 3.29 -15.23 13.52
N HIS A 121 2.08 -14.86 13.94
CA HIS A 121 1.67 -14.92 15.35
C HIS A 121 0.82 -16.15 15.66
N GLY A 122 0.00 -16.61 14.73
CA GLY A 122 -0.92 -17.71 14.91
C GLY A 122 -0.33 -19.10 14.61
N GLY A 123 0.90 -19.18 14.12
CA GLY A 123 1.60 -20.44 13.82
C GLY A 123 0.96 -21.28 12.72
N ARG A 124 0.02 -20.76 11.95
CA ARG A 124 -0.59 -21.46 10.82
C ARG A 124 0.40 -21.59 9.67
N ALA A 125 0.34 -22.69 8.93
CA ALA A 125 1.20 -22.88 7.74
C ALA A 125 0.85 -21.94 6.59
N ARG A 126 -0.40 -21.45 6.54
CA ARG A 126 -0.93 -20.61 5.43
C ARG A 126 -1.98 -19.65 5.96
N THR A 127 -2.20 -18.59 5.18
CA THR A 127 -3.34 -17.69 5.31
C THR A 127 -4.12 -17.67 3.99
N GLY A 128 -5.34 -17.14 3.99
CA GLY A 128 -6.14 -16.92 2.79
C GLY A 128 -5.61 -15.77 1.93
N ARG A 129 -6.30 -15.51 0.82
CA ARG A 129 -6.01 -14.42 -0.12
C ARG A 129 -7.14 -13.42 -0.10
N LEU A 130 -6.79 -12.15 -0.30
CA LEU A 130 -7.72 -11.08 -0.58
C LEU A 130 -7.64 -10.74 -2.07
N GLY A 131 -8.77 -10.51 -2.70
CA GLY A 131 -8.85 -10.04 -4.08
C GLY A 131 -9.28 -8.57 -4.10
N ALA A 132 -8.77 -7.82 -5.07
CA ALA A 132 -9.21 -6.46 -5.36
C ALA A 132 -9.38 -6.30 -6.88
N TRP A 133 -10.48 -5.65 -7.25
CA TRP A 133 -10.82 -5.40 -8.65
C TRP A 133 -11.13 -3.92 -8.82
N ILE A 134 -10.74 -3.40 -9.96
CA ILE A 134 -11.09 -2.06 -10.40
C ILE A 134 -11.44 -2.11 -11.89
N GLY A 135 -12.42 -1.35 -12.28
CA GLY A 135 -12.84 -1.27 -13.68
C GLY A 135 -13.38 0.13 -13.99
N ILE A 136 -13.38 0.47 -15.26
CA ILE A 136 -13.99 1.69 -15.78
C ILE A 136 -15.35 1.28 -16.35
N ALA A 137 -16.42 1.89 -15.87
CA ALA A 137 -17.75 1.66 -16.43
C ALA A 137 -17.80 2.18 -17.88
N PRO A 138 -18.37 1.44 -18.84
CA PRO A 138 -18.63 1.98 -20.17
C PRO A 138 -19.58 3.17 -20.05
N ARG A 139 -19.32 4.20 -20.87
CA ARG A 139 -20.21 5.36 -21.01
C ARG A 139 -21.43 5.01 -21.82
#